data_e075aee25eb160a6c9719c582b11f6d2
#
_entry.id   e075aee25eb160a6c9719c582b11f6d2
#
_cell.length_a   1.000
_cell.length_b   1.000
_cell.length_c   1.000
_cell.angle_alpha   90.00
_cell.angle_beta   90.00
_cell.angle_gamma   90.00
#
_symmetry.space_group_name_H-M   'P 1'
#
loop_
_entity.id
_entity.type
_entity.pdbx_description
1 polymer ?
#
loop_
_entity_poly.entity_id
_entity_poly.type
_entity_poly.pdbx_seq_one_letter_code
_entity_poly.pdbx_strand_id
1 'polypeptide(L)'
;MYVMHVIEVREWGEGGVLVELRGEFDGHNLEDLRQILDSVVAQRRPTMVDLSGVTFLDVGATRELTVRSRLYAHHLTFRNPSPQVCASVAACGFEKWFDFRSGPEDTSCRRAYLQKSGGRMIS
;
A
#
# COMPACT_ATOMS: atom_id res chain seq x y z
N MET A 1 25.36 -6.34 -7.53
CA MET A 1 24.18 -6.41 -6.74
C MET A 1 23.23 -5.25 -7.01
N TYR A 2 21.98 -5.50 -7.07
CA TYR A 2 21.05 -4.41 -7.30
C TYR A 2 19.93 -4.48 -6.26
N VAL A 3 19.27 -3.34 -6.10
CA VAL A 3 18.26 -3.20 -5.07
C VAL A 3 16.91 -3.53 -5.68
N MET A 4 16.21 -4.48 -5.08
CA MET A 4 14.91 -4.91 -5.56
C MET A 4 13.79 -4.03 -5.04
N HIS A 5 14.05 -3.22 -4.04
CA HIS A 5 13.04 -2.36 -3.46
C HIS A 5 13.65 -1.05 -3.01
N VAL A 6 12.84 -0.02 -2.94
CA VAL A 6 13.23 1.29 -2.43
C VAL A 6 12.11 1.78 -1.53
N ILE A 7 12.51 2.30 -0.37
CA ILE A 7 11.58 2.94 0.55
C ILE A 7 12.12 4.32 0.82
N GLU A 8 11.40 5.34 0.38
CA GLU A 8 11.82 6.73 0.60
C GLU A 8 10.85 7.42 1.52
N VAL A 9 11.39 8.14 2.49
CA VAL A 9 10.59 8.87 3.45
C VAL A 9 10.94 10.34 3.31
N ARG A 10 9.95 11.19 3.16
CA ARG A 10 10.20 12.62 3.01
C ARG A 10 9.09 13.43 3.66
N GLU A 11 9.38 14.69 3.90
CA GLU A 11 8.37 15.61 4.41
C GLU A 11 7.33 15.87 3.35
N TRP A 12 6.10 16.06 3.77
CA TRP A 12 5.02 16.29 2.83
C TRP A 12 4.01 17.21 3.45
N GLY A 13 3.80 18.35 2.80
CA GLY A 13 2.88 19.33 3.32
C GLY A 13 3.34 19.85 4.67
N GLU A 14 2.41 20.33 5.47
CA GLU A 14 2.73 20.85 6.78
C GLU A 14 2.60 19.77 7.82
N GLY A 15 3.73 19.28 8.27
CA GLY A 15 3.76 18.29 9.34
C GLY A 15 3.50 16.88 8.92
N GLY A 16 3.29 16.64 7.63
CA GLY A 16 3.03 15.28 7.15
C GLY A 16 4.28 14.58 6.69
N VAL A 17 4.15 13.28 6.46
CA VAL A 17 5.23 12.43 5.98
C VAL A 17 4.72 11.65 4.77
N LEU A 18 5.55 11.56 3.74
CA LEU A 18 5.24 10.74 2.58
C LEU A 18 6.24 9.60 2.54
N VAL A 19 5.72 8.39 2.45
CA VAL A 19 6.55 7.19 2.29
C VAL A 19 6.25 6.64 0.90
N GLU A 20 7.27 6.56 0.07
CA GLU A 20 7.11 6.02 -1.28
C GLU A 20 7.75 4.66 -1.35
N LEU A 21 6.98 3.67 -1.73
CA LEU A 21 7.46 2.31 -1.89
C LEU A 21 7.59 2.00 -3.37
N ARG A 22 8.74 1.49 -3.76
CA ARG A 22 8.98 1.12 -5.16
C ARG A 22 9.67 -0.22 -5.23
N GLY A 23 9.30 -1.01 -6.21
CA GLY A 23 9.95 -2.28 -6.47
C GLY A 23 9.21 -3.44 -5.88
N GLU A 24 9.95 -4.47 -5.50
CA GLU A 24 9.39 -5.74 -5.06
C GLU A 24 9.47 -5.88 -3.55
N PHE A 25 8.37 -6.28 -2.96
CA PHE A 25 8.31 -6.49 -1.51
C PHE A 25 7.89 -7.92 -1.22
N ASP A 26 8.74 -8.64 -0.53
CA ASP A 26 8.52 -10.04 -0.21
C ASP A 26 9.11 -10.34 1.17
N GLY A 27 9.21 -11.61 1.51
CA GLY A 27 9.69 -11.99 2.82
C GLY A 27 11.10 -11.56 3.12
N HIS A 28 11.92 -11.30 2.08
CA HIS A 28 13.31 -10.91 2.30
C HIS A 28 13.44 -9.48 2.79
N ASN A 29 12.54 -8.60 2.39
CA ASN A 29 12.62 -7.20 2.80
C ASN A 29 11.44 -6.76 3.66
N LEU A 30 10.68 -7.73 4.14
CA LEU A 30 9.51 -7.43 4.95
C LEU A 30 9.87 -6.69 6.24
N GLU A 31 11.00 -7.04 6.82
CA GLU A 31 11.43 -6.41 8.06
C GLU A 31 11.74 -4.93 7.85
N ASP A 32 12.35 -4.59 6.72
CA ASP A 32 12.62 -3.20 6.40
C ASP A 32 11.32 -2.42 6.32
N LEU A 33 10.33 -3.01 5.68
CA LEU A 33 9.02 -2.37 5.54
C LEU A 33 8.38 -2.15 6.91
N ARG A 34 8.43 -3.16 7.78
CA ARG A 34 7.88 -3.04 9.12
C ARG A 34 8.56 -1.93 9.90
N GLN A 35 9.88 -1.91 9.87
CA GLN A 35 10.63 -0.93 10.64
C GLN A 35 10.32 0.49 10.21
N ILE A 36 10.23 0.71 8.91
CA ILE A 36 9.93 2.04 8.41
C ILE A 36 8.52 2.46 8.81
N LEU A 37 7.55 1.59 8.61
CA LEU A 37 6.17 1.95 8.92
C LEU A 37 5.98 2.18 10.42
N ASP A 38 6.58 1.35 11.25
CA ASP A 38 6.47 1.53 12.69
C ASP A 38 7.16 2.81 13.13
N SER A 39 8.28 3.12 12.50
CA SER A 39 9.04 4.31 12.82
C SER A 39 8.27 5.59 12.49
N VAL A 40 7.64 5.65 11.32
CA VAL A 40 6.90 6.86 10.96
C VAL A 40 5.64 7.01 11.80
N VAL A 41 5.00 5.92 12.14
CA VAL A 41 3.82 5.98 12.99
C VAL A 41 4.18 6.48 14.38
N ALA A 42 5.35 6.09 14.88
CA ALA A 42 5.81 6.52 16.20
C ALA A 42 5.99 8.02 16.30
N GLN A 43 6.16 8.70 15.18
CA GLN A 43 6.30 10.15 15.15
C GLN A 43 4.96 10.86 15.33
N ARG A 44 3.87 10.13 15.25
CA ARG A 44 2.51 10.67 15.40
C ARG A 44 2.21 11.79 14.42
N ARG A 45 2.73 11.66 13.21
CA ARG A 45 2.49 12.62 12.16
C ARG A 45 1.66 11.95 11.08
N PRO A 46 0.75 12.66 10.44
CA PRO A 46 -0.03 12.09 9.36
C PRO A 46 0.91 11.55 8.29
N THR A 47 0.76 10.30 7.93
CA THR A 47 1.66 9.64 7.01
C THR A 47 0.90 9.07 5.84
N MET A 48 1.36 9.39 4.65
CA MET A 48 0.78 8.86 3.43
C MET A 48 1.76 7.90 2.81
N VAL A 49 1.31 6.72 2.45
CA VAL A 49 2.15 5.72 1.83
C VAL A 49 1.71 5.58 0.38
N ASP A 50 2.62 5.90 -0.53
CA ASP A 50 2.35 5.87 -1.96
C ASP A 50 2.82 4.53 -2.51
N LEU A 51 1.90 3.81 -3.14
CA LEU A 51 2.15 2.47 -3.62
C LEU A 51 2.26 2.39 -5.13
N SER A 52 2.34 3.53 -5.80
CA SER A 52 2.30 3.54 -7.26
C SER A 52 3.52 2.88 -7.90
N GLY A 53 4.63 2.84 -7.20
CA GLY A 53 5.84 2.24 -7.75
C GLY A 53 6.07 0.78 -7.39
N VAL A 54 5.13 0.16 -6.69
CA VAL A 54 5.28 -1.24 -6.29
C VAL A 54 5.02 -2.14 -7.48
N THR A 55 5.98 -2.98 -7.81
CA THR A 55 5.87 -3.88 -8.97
C THR A 55 5.55 -5.31 -8.57
N PHE A 56 5.76 -5.66 -7.32
CA PHE A 56 5.44 -6.99 -6.83
C PHE A 56 5.20 -6.94 -5.34
N LEU A 57 4.24 -7.72 -4.89
CA LEU A 57 3.89 -7.77 -3.49
C LEU A 57 3.46 -9.20 -3.19
N ASP A 58 4.23 -9.94 -2.41
CA ASP A 58 3.83 -11.30 -2.10
C ASP A 58 2.78 -11.32 -0.99
N VAL A 59 2.31 -12.51 -0.65
CA VAL A 59 1.24 -12.66 0.33
C VAL A 59 1.63 -12.07 1.67
N GLY A 60 2.86 -12.33 2.11
CA GLY A 60 3.34 -11.83 3.39
C GLY A 60 3.37 -10.31 3.43
N ALA A 61 3.88 -9.69 2.37
CA ALA A 61 3.95 -8.23 2.32
C ALA A 61 2.55 -7.63 2.20
N THR A 62 1.68 -8.27 1.42
CA THR A 62 0.30 -7.80 1.28
C THR A 62 -0.41 -7.82 2.63
N ARG A 63 -0.22 -8.90 3.37
CA ARG A 63 -0.82 -9.04 4.68
C ARG A 63 -0.27 -7.98 5.62
N GLU A 64 1.03 -7.74 5.57
CA GLU A 64 1.66 -6.77 6.45
C GLU A 64 1.12 -5.37 6.22
N LEU A 65 0.99 -4.98 4.97
CA LEU A 65 0.42 -3.67 4.66
C LEU A 65 -1.03 -3.59 5.12
N THR A 66 -1.78 -4.67 4.92
CA THR A 66 -3.19 -4.69 5.33
C THR A 66 -3.33 -4.54 6.84
N VAL A 67 -2.51 -5.27 7.58
CA VAL A 67 -2.56 -5.19 9.04
C VAL A 67 -2.24 -3.78 9.51
N ARG A 68 -1.20 -3.17 8.93
CA ARG A 68 -0.83 -1.83 9.34
C ARG A 68 -1.86 -0.80 8.94
N SER A 69 -2.51 -0.98 7.81
CA SER A 69 -3.55 -0.03 7.40
C SER A 69 -4.69 -0.01 8.42
N ARG A 70 -4.93 -1.14 9.05
CA ARG A 70 -5.99 -1.21 10.05
C ARG A 70 -5.53 -0.76 11.42
N LEU A 71 -4.35 -1.20 11.83
CA LEU A 71 -3.84 -0.83 13.14
C LEU A 71 -3.58 0.65 13.27
N TYR A 72 -3.15 1.28 12.18
CA TYR A 72 -2.74 2.67 12.21
C TYR A 72 -3.65 3.55 11.36
N ALA A 73 -4.93 3.21 11.33
CA ALA A 73 -5.88 3.89 10.44
C ALA A 73 -5.94 5.40 10.65
N HIS A 74 -5.62 5.86 11.86
CA HIS A 74 -5.66 7.30 12.14
C HIS A 74 -4.40 8.02 11.70
N HIS A 75 -3.36 7.30 11.39
CA HIS A 75 -2.08 7.90 11.06
C HIS A 75 -1.58 7.55 9.68
N LEU A 76 -1.89 6.37 9.20
CA LEU A 76 -1.44 5.92 7.89
C LEU A 76 -2.57 5.95 6.88
N THR A 77 -2.28 6.50 5.72
CA THR A 77 -3.20 6.49 4.59
C THR A 77 -2.45 5.92 3.42
N PHE A 78 -3.00 4.89 2.78
CA PHE A 78 -2.40 4.29 1.60
C PHE A 78 -3.08 4.83 0.36
N ARG A 79 -2.30 5.15 -0.66
CA ARG A 79 -2.86 5.74 -1.86
C ARG A 79 -2.11 5.30 -3.11
N ASN A 80 -2.72 5.53 -4.24
CA ASN A 80 -2.14 5.28 -5.56
C ASN A 80 -1.61 3.87 -5.72
N PRO A 81 -2.43 2.85 -5.41
CA PRO A 81 -1.95 1.48 -5.54
C PRO A 81 -1.68 1.15 -6.99
N SER A 82 -0.54 0.51 -7.23
CA SER A 82 -0.24 0.03 -8.57
C SER A 82 -1.20 -1.11 -8.92
N PRO A 83 -1.31 -1.47 -10.20
CA PRO A 83 -2.15 -2.61 -10.56
C PRO A 83 -1.70 -3.89 -9.85
N GLN A 84 -0.40 -4.04 -9.62
CA GLN A 84 0.12 -5.21 -8.93
C GLN A 84 -0.35 -5.25 -7.48
N VAL A 85 -0.39 -4.10 -6.82
CA VAL A 85 -0.90 -4.03 -5.45
C VAL A 85 -2.38 -4.39 -5.42
N CYS A 86 -3.15 -3.82 -6.33
CA CYS A 86 -4.58 -4.12 -6.40
C CYS A 86 -4.81 -5.61 -6.62
N ALA A 87 -4.05 -6.21 -7.52
CA ALA A 87 -4.19 -7.63 -7.81
C ALA A 87 -3.84 -8.48 -6.59
N SER A 88 -2.78 -8.12 -5.87
CA SER A 88 -2.36 -8.86 -4.70
C SER A 88 -3.38 -8.76 -3.57
N VAL A 89 -3.90 -7.56 -3.35
CA VAL A 89 -4.91 -7.35 -2.32
C VAL A 89 -6.16 -8.16 -2.64
N ALA A 90 -6.58 -8.13 -3.90
CA ALA A 90 -7.77 -8.87 -4.33
C ALA A 90 -7.55 -10.38 -4.23
N ALA A 91 -6.36 -10.85 -4.66
CA ALA A 91 -6.06 -12.26 -4.60
C ALA A 91 -6.04 -12.81 -3.19
N CYS A 92 -5.67 -11.99 -2.23
CA CYS A 92 -5.67 -12.38 -0.81
C CYS A 92 -7.02 -12.17 -0.15
N GLY A 93 -7.97 -11.57 -0.85
CA GLY A 93 -9.28 -11.31 -0.27
C GLY A 93 -9.28 -10.18 0.73
N PHE A 94 -8.33 -9.25 0.63
CA PHE A 94 -8.17 -8.17 1.58
C PHE A 94 -8.80 -6.86 1.15
N GLU A 95 -9.52 -6.82 0.04
CA GLU A 95 -10.04 -5.56 -0.47
C GLU A 95 -11.00 -4.87 0.49
N LYS A 96 -11.65 -5.62 1.35
CA LYS A 96 -12.52 -5.03 2.36
C LYS A 96 -11.75 -4.36 3.47
N TRP A 97 -10.50 -4.75 3.62
CA TRP A 97 -9.68 -4.27 4.73
C TRP A 97 -8.82 -3.08 4.34
N PHE A 98 -8.60 -2.90 3.05
CA PHE A 98 -7.76 -1.84 2.55
C PHE A 98 -8.62 -0.68 2.08
N ASP A 99 -8.39 0.49 2.64
CA ASP A 99 -9.12 1.68 2.25
C ASP A 99 -8.13 2.64 1.60
N PHE A 100 -8.10 2.59 0.28
CA PHE A 100 -7.19 3.46 -0.46
C PHE A 100 -7.81 4.85 -0.59
N ARG A 101 -7.15 5.83 0.00
CA ARG A 101 -7.58 7.20 -0.09
C ARG A 101 -6.91 7.83 -1.26
N SER A 102 -7.67 8.29 -2.18
CA SER A 102 -7.09 8.77 -3.40
C SER A 102 -7.98 9.78 -4.05
N GLY A 103 -7.44 10.42 -5.06
CA GLY A 103 -8.23 11.35 -5.84
C GLY A 103 -9.14 10.63 -6.82
N PRO A 104 -9.87 11.41 -7.61
CA PRO A 104 -10.82 10.83 -8.55
C PRO A 104 -10.18 9.93 -9.59
N GLU A 105 -8.92 10.16 -9.88
CA GLU A 105 -8.25 9.38 -10.90
C GLU A 105 -7.87 7.98 -10.45
N ASP A 106 -7.96 7.70 -9.17
CA ASP A 106 -7.54 6.40 -8.68
C ASP A 106 -8.69 5.42 -8.69
N THR A 107 -9.18 5.14 -9.87
CA THR A 107 -10.25 4.17 -10.02
C THR A 107 -9.74 2.85 -10.55
N SER A 108 -8.44 2.79 -10.88
CA SER A 108 -7.89 1.59 -11.51
C SER A 108 -7.98 0.37 -10.60
N CYS A 109 -7.76 0.55 -9.31
CA CYS A 109 -7.82 -0.57 -8.38
C CYS A 109 -9.24 -1.12 -8.30
N ARG A 110 -10.21 -0.24 -8.20
CA ARG A 110 -11.62 -0.65 -8.16
C ARG A 110 -12.00 -1.37 -9.44
N ARG A 111 -11.51 -0.87 -10.56
CA ARG A 111 -11.77 -1.50 -11.84
C ARG A 111 -11.18 -2.89 -11.90
N ALA A 112 -9.98 -3.05 -11.34
CA ALA A 112 -9.35 -4.37 -11.30
C ALA A 112 -10.14 -5.35 -10.46
N TYR A 113 -10.71 -4.90 -9.36
CA TYR A 113 -11.54 -5.76 -8.53
C TYR A 113 -12.77 -6.22 -9.29
N LEU A 114 -13.41 -5.31 -10.00
CA LEU A 114 -14.61 -5.66 -10.75
C LEU A 114 -14.31 -6.65 -11.85
N GLN A 115 -13.19 -6.48 -12.52
CA GLN A 115 -12.80 -7.42 -13.56
C GLN A 115 -12.51 -8.78 -12.99
N LYS A 116 -11.90 -8.81 -11.82
CA LYS A 116 -11.58 -10.05 -11.19
C LYS A 116 -12.83 -10.78 -10.76
N SER A 117 -13.87 -10.06 -10.43
CA SER A 117 -15.13 -10.66 -10.03
C SER A 117 -15.93 -11.19 -11.21
N GLY A 118 -15.33 -11.27 -12.36
CA GLY A 118 -16.02 -11.80 -13.51
C GLY A 118 -17.02 -10.84 -14.09
N GLY A 119 -16.86 -9.59 -13.77
CA GLY A 119 -17.76 -8.60 -14.30
C GLY A 119 -19.14 -8.61 -13.68
N ARG A 120 -19.24 -9.32 -12.60
CA ARG A 120 -20.45 -9.39 -11.97
C ARG A 120 -20.77 -8.25 -11.47
N MET A 121 -21.04 -7.48 -11.81
CA MET A 121 -21.15 -6.49 -11.37
C MET A 121 -22.15 -6.18 -10.98
N ILE A 122 -22.43 -6.17 -10.70
CA ILE A 122 -23.18 -5.95 -10.31
C ILE A 122 -23.48 -5.12 -9.94
N SER A 123 -23.61 -4.88 -10.18
CA SER A 123 -23.92 -4.18 -9.82
C SER A 123 -23.98 -3.72 -9.23
#